data_d6d3dacd7b3a6460ff50418b00705fe4
#
_entry.id   d6d3dacd7b3a6460ff50418b00705fe4
#
_cell.length_a   1.000
_cell.length_b   1.000
_cell.length_c   1.000
_cell.angle_alpha   90.00
_cell.angle_beta   90.00
_cell.angle_gamma   90.00
#
_symmetry.space_group_name_H-M   'P 1'
#
loop_
_entity.id
_entity.type
_entity.pdbx_description
1 polymer ?
#
loop_
_entity_poly.entity_id
_entity_poly.type
_entity_poly.pdbx_seq_one_letter_code
_entity_poly.pdbx_strand_id
1 'polypeptide(L)'
;MYQVASSKAEEFIHDGEIVETLAYARENRANRPLIEAILQKAAEGKGVTHREAAVLLECELEDLNQRMFTLAKQIKEKIYGNRIVMFAPLYLSNYCINGCVYCPYHQKNKTIPRRKLTQEEIRREVIALQDMGHKRLALEAGEDPRNNPIEYILESIKTIYSVHHKNGAIRRVNVNIAATTVENYRKLRDAGIGTYILFQETYNKTAYEALHPTGPKSDYAYHTEAKDRAMEGGNDDEGIGVLFGLNTYRYDFTGLLMHAEHLEARFGVGPHTISVPRICPADDIDTKDFPDAISDEIFRKIVAVIRIAVPYTGMIISTRESQRSREQVLEIGISQISGGSRTSVGGYAETTHAEQDSAQFDVSDHRTLDEVVRWLLELGYVPSFCTACYREGRTGDRFMSLVKTGKIADCCTPNALMTLKEYLEDYASPETRALGEKMISKEVPMLLNERVRRITEKNLAAIAEGKRDFRF
;
A
#
# COMPACT_ATOMS: atom_id res chain seq x y z
N MET A 1 -12.63 -14.73 24.12
CA MET A 1 -13.34 -13.43 24.35
C MET A 1 -12.57 -12.37 23.60
N TYR A 2 -13.25 -11.49 22.86
CA TYR A 2 -12.62 -10.40 22.12
C TYR A 2 -11.85 -9.47 23.05
N GLN A 3 -10.59 -9.22 22.71
CA GLN A 3 -9.69 -8.33 23.46
C GLN A 3 -8.79 -7.57 22.47
N VAL A 4 -9.17 -6.36 22.14
CA VAL A 4 -8.51 -5.55 21.10
C VAL A 4 -7.00 -5.33 21.33
N ALA A 5 -6.53 -5.26 22.57
CA ALA A 5 -5.13 -5.04 22.91
C ALA A 5 -4.35 -6.32 23.29
N SER A 6 -4.94 -7.51 23.07
CA SER A 6 -4.27 -8.78 23.36
C SER A 6 -3.07 -9.01 22.44
N SER A 7 -2.06 -9.74 22.90
CA SER A 7 -0.94 -10.21 22.06
C SER A 7 -1.24 -11.49 21.29
N LYS A 8 -2.42 -12.06 21.46
CA LYS A 8 -2.79 -13.33 20.84
C LYS A 8 -3.75 -13.11 19.67
N ALA A 9 -3.38 -13.61 18.50
CA ALA A 9 -4.14 -13.45 17.26
C ALA A 9 -5.62 -13.75 17.43
N GLU A 10 -5.97 -14.89 18.04
CA GLU A 10 -7.36 -15.36 18.18
C GLU A 10 -8.20 -14.54 19.21
N GLU A 11 -7.57 -13.67 19.98
CA GLU A 11 -8.25 -12.77 20.92
C GLU A 11 -8.52 -11.41 20.30
N PHE A 12 -7.61 -10.84 19.51
CA PHE A 12 -7.84 -9.57 18.82
C PHE A 12 -8.50 -9.74 17.44
N ILE A 13 -8.34 -10.90 16.79
CA ILE A 13 -9.14 -11.34 15.63
C ILE A 13 -10.07 -12.46 16.12
N HIS A 14 -11.10 -12.07 16.88
CA HIS A 14 -11.99 -13.03 17.51
C HIS A 14 -13.14 -13.41 16.58
N ASP A 15 -13.22 -14.67 16.19
CA ASP A 15 -14.25 -15.19 15.26
C ASP A 15 -15.68 -14.85 15.70
N GLY A 16 -16.01 -15.08 16.98
CA GLY A 16 -17.33 -14.75 17.52
C GLY A 16 -17.68 -13.27 17.39
N GLU A 17 -16.72 -12.35 17.61
CA GLU A 17 -16.92 -10.92 17.42
C GLU A 17 -17.23 -10.59 15.95
N ILE A 18 -16.50 -11.20 15.00
CA ILE A 18 -16.75 -11.01 13.58
C ILE A 18 -18.15 -11.53 13.21
N VAL A 19 -18.51 -12.74 13.62
CA VAL A 19 -19.82 -13.34 13.32
C VAL A 19 -20.97 -12.48 13.87
N GLU A 20 -20.87 -12.03 15.13
CA GLU A 20 -21.85 -11.12 15.74
C GLU A 20 -21.94 -9.79 15.01
N THR A 21 -20.79 -9.21 14.62
CA THR A 21 -20.71 -7.98 13.85
C THR A 21 -21.41 -8.10 12.51
N LEU A 22 -21.18 -9.21 11.78
CA LEU A 22 -21.82 -9.45 10.49
C LEU A 22 -23.32 -9.68 10.61
N ALA A 23 -23.78 -10.37 11.65
CA ALA A 23 -25.21 -10.54 11.93
C ALA A 23 -25.87 -9.18 12.22
N TYR A 24 -25.28 -8.37 13.10
CA TYR A 24 -25.72 -7.02 13.41
C TYR A 24 -25.78 -6.11 12.18
N ALA A 25 -24.75 -6.13 11.35
CA ALA A 25 -24.70 -5.34 10.14
C ALA A 25 -25.82 -5.72 9.15
N ARG A 26 -26.07 -7.02 8.98
CA ARG A 26 -27.14 -7.54 8.11
C ARG A 26 -28.52 -7.13 8.61
N GLU A 27 -28.78 -7.18 9.91
CA GLU A 27 -30.04 -6.73 10.50
C GLU A 27 -30.28 -5.23 10.32
N ASN A 28 -29.20 -4.45 10.29
CA ASN A 28 -29.26 -2.99 10.22
C ASN A 28 -28.98 -2.40 8.81
N ARG A 29 -28.91 -3.22 7.76
CA ARG A 29 -28.56 -2.80 6.39
C ARG A 29 -29.49 -1.74 5.79
N ALA A 30 -30.75 -1.65 6.28
CA ALA A 30 -31.74 -0.64 5.90
C ALA A 30 -32.15 0.30 7.06
N ASN A 31 -31.42 0.26 8.18
CA ASN A 31 -31.69 1.11 9.35
C ASN A 31 -31.17 2.54 9.11
N ARG A 32 -31.98 3.35 8.44
CA ARG A 32 -31.62 4.73 8.05
C ARG A 32 -31.12 5.57 9.23
N PRO A 33 -31.84 5.67 10.38
CA PRO A 33 -31.36 6.50 11.49
C PRO A 33 -29.97 6.09 12.00
N LEU A 34 -29.68 4.80 12.09
CA LEU A 34 -28.38 4.29 12.52
C LEU A 34 -27.29 4.65 11.49
N ILE A 35 -27.54 4.40 10.21
CA ILE A 35 -26.57 4.66 9.15
C ILE A 35 -26.25 6.16 9.05
N GLU A 36 -27.27 7.02 9.14
CA GLU A 36 -27.09 8.49 9.18
C GLU A 36 -26.26 8.94 10.38
N ALA A 37 -26.49 8.36 11.56
CA ALA A 37 -25.71 8.67 12.76
C ALA A 37 -24.23 8.25 12.60
N ILE A 38 -23.97 7.07 12.00
CA ILE A 38 -22.59 6.62 11.71
C ILE A 38 -21.92 7.58 10.71
N LEU A 39 -22.60 7.97 9.63
CA LEU A 39 -22.05 8.90 8.64
C LEU A 39 -21.77 10.28 9.25
N GLN A 40 -22.66 10.76 10.17
CA GLN A 40 -22.44 12.01 10.89
C GLN A 40 -21.20 11.95 11.79
N LYS A 41 -21.03 10.86 12.56
CA LYS A 41 -19.83 10.59 13.36
C LYS A 41 -18.57 10.55 12.49
N ALA A 42 -18.63 9.84 11.37
CA ALA A 42 -17.53 9.72 10.42
C ALA A 42 -17.07 11.06 9.85
N ALA A 43 -17.99 12.02 9.66
CA ALA A 43 -17.69 13.37 9.16
C ALA A 43 -16.76 14.17 10.08
N GLU A 44 -16.64 13.79 11.37
CA GLU A 44 -15.64 14.36 12.28
C GLU A 44 -14.19 13.99 11.88
N GLY A 45 -14.01 12.96 11.04
CA GLY A 45 -12.70 12.49 10.57
C GLY A 45 -11.89 11.71 11.60
N LYS A 46 -12.54 11.18 12.61
CA LYS A 46 -11.92 10.37 13.70
C LYS A 46 -11.97 8.87 13.45
N GLY A 47 -12.64 8.44 12.37
CA GLY A 47 -12.90 7.04 12.07
C GLY A 47 -14.18 6.51 12.72
N VAL A 48 -14.48 5.25 12.38
CA VAL A 48 -15.60 4.49 12.95
C VAL A 48 -15.11 3.08 13.30
N THR A 49 -15.81 2.39 14.21
CA THR A 49 -15.43 1.04 14.64
C THR A 49 -15.71 0.01 13.53
N HIS A 50 -15.10 -1.19 13.67
CA HIS A 50 -15.35 -2.31 12.75
C HIS A 50 -16.84 -2.66 12.67
N ARG A 51 -17.61 -2.58 13.77
CA ARG A 51 -19.07 -2.83 13.79
C ARG A 51 -19.83 -1.76 13.00
N GLU A 52 -19.52 -0.48 13.20
CA GLU A 52 -20.12 0.64 12.45
C GLU A 52 -19.76 0.56 10.96
N ALA A 53 -18.50 0.24 10.65
CA ALA A 53 -18.04 0.06 9.28
C ALA A 53 -18.72 -1.12 8.58
N ALA A 54 -18.96 -2.23 9.28
CA ALA A 54 -19.72 -3.36 8.76
C ALA A 54 -21.15 -2.97 8.39
N VAL A 55 -21.83 -2.14 9.20
CA VAL A 55 -23.15 -1.59 8.88
C VAL A 55 -23.11 -0.73 7.61
N LEU A 56 -22.10 0.14 7.46
CA LEU A 56 -21.92 0.92 6.24
C LEU A 56 -21.68 0.02 5.02
N LEU A 57 -20.88 -1.03 5.16
CA LEU A 57 -20.61 -1.97 4.08
C LEU A 57 -21.86 -2.72 3.62
N GLU A 58 -22.76 -3.09 4.55
CA GLU A 58 -24.03 -3.76 4.24
C GLU A 58 -25.17 -2.83 3.82
N CYS A 59 -25.00 -1.49 3.90
CA CYS A 59 -26.05 -0.53 3.58
C CYS A 59 -26.68 -0.77 2.19
N GLU A 60 -28.00 -0.94 2.16
CA GLU A 60 -28.80 -1.12 0.93
C GLU A 60 -29.49 0.17 0.45
N LEU A 61 -29.36 1.26 1.20
CA LEU A 61 -29.99 2.54 0.87
C LEU A 61 -29.10 3.35 -0.08
N GLU A 62 -29.51 3.46 -1.33
CA GLU A 62 -28.68 4.03 -2.40
C GLU A 62 -28.27 5.49 -2.14
N ASP A 63 -29.19 6.32 -1.65
CA ASP A 63 -28.89 7.71 -1.31
C ASP A 63 -27.83 7.84 -0.19
N LEU A 64 -27.83 6.91 0.76
CA LEU A 64 -26.81 6.85 1.82
C LEU A 64 -25.48 6.28 1.30
N ASN A 65 -25.51 5.34 0.36
CA ASN A 65 -24.31 4.88 -0.33
C ASN A 65 -23.63 6.04 -1.09
N GLN A 66 -24.39 6.90 -1.78
CA GLN A 66 -23.85 8.07 -2.46
C GLN A 66 -23.27 9.10 -1.47
N ARG A 67 -23.93 9.31 -0.32
CA ARG A 67 -23.39 10.15 0.76
C ARG A 67 -22.10 9.58 1.32
N MET A 68 -22.02 8.26 1.47
CA MET A 68 -20.81 7.56 1.94
C MET A 68 -19.63 7.76 0.97
N PHE A 69 -19.84 7.62 -0.36
CA PHE A 69 -18.80 7.89 -1.35
C PHE A 69 -18.34 9.34 -1.32
N THR A 70 -19.27 10.28 -1.21
CA THR A 70 -18.97 11.71 -1.09
C THR A 70 -18.16 12.00 0.17
N LEU A 71 -18.52 11.41 1.31
CA LEU A 71 -17.80 11.58 2.58
C LEU A 71 -16.39 10.99 2.51
N ALA A 72 -16.22 9.79 1.93
CA ALA A 72 -14.92 9.18 1.75
C ALA A 72 -13.97 10.06 0.92
N LYS A 73 -14.48 10.63 -0.19
CA LYS A 73 -13.76 11.61 -1.00
C LYS A 73 -13.34 12.83 -0.18
N GLN A 74 -14.25 13.43 0.56
CA GLN A 74 -13.98 14.61 1.41
C GLN A 74 -12.92 14.32 2.47
N ILE A 75 -12.96 13.14 3.12
CA ILE A 75 -11.94 12.70 4.08
C ILE A 75 -10.58 12.57 3.40
N LYS A 76 -10.52 11.93 2.22
CA LYS A 76 -9.29 11.82 1.45
C LYS A 76 -8.73 13.20 1.09
N GLU A 77 -9.56 14.08 0.57
CA GLU A 77 -9.16 15.44 0.16
C GLU A 77 -8.63 16.26 1.35
N LYS A 78 -9.28 16.15 2.52
CA LYS A 78 -8.85 16.83 3.73
C LYS A 78 -7.47 16.39 4.23
N ILE A 79 -7.15 15.11 4.12
CA ILE A 79 -5.91 14.54 4.68
C ILE A 79 -4.79 14.48 3.63
N TYR A 80 -5.10 13.99 2.45
CA TYR A 80 -4.12 13.71 1.40
C TYR A 80 -4.13 14.76 0.27
N GLY A 81 -5.18 15.59 0.20
CA GLY A 81 -5.40 16.49 -0.93
C GLY A 81 -5.53 15.70 -2.24
N ASN A 82 -5.02 16.27 -3.32
CA ASN A 82 -4.97 15.64 -4.64
C ASN A 82 -3.65 14.89 -4.93
N ARG A 83 -2.85 14.59 -3.90
CA ARG A 83 -1.56 13.90 -4.07
C ARG A 83 -1.74 12.40 -4.16
N ILE A 84 -1.05 11.79 -5.12
CA ILE A 84 -0.97 10.33 -5.27
C ILE A 84 0.50 9.92 -5.21
N VAL A 85 0.85 9.11 -4.22
CA VAL A 85 2.21 8.62 -4.03
C VAL A 85 2.51 7.49 -5.01
N MET A 86 3.68 7.59 -5.66
CA MET A 86 4.14 6.63 -6.66
C MET A 86 5.20 5.69 -6.08
N PHE A 87 5.14 4.40 -6.44
CA PHE A 87 6.18 3.41 -6.14
C PHE A 87 6.24 2.34 -7.23
N ALA A 88 7.27 1.48 -7.17
CA ALA A 88 7.36 0.26 -7.95
C ALA A 88 7.71 -0.93 -7.05
N PRO A 89 7.20 -2.14 -7.32
CA PRO A 89 7.71 -3.35 -6.70
C PRO A 89 9.08 -3.71 -7.28
N LEU A 90 9.92 -4.35 -6.48
CA LEU A 90 11.16 -5.00 -6.94
C LEU A 90 11.21 -6.41 -6.36
N TYR A 91 11.07 -7.40 -7.24
CA TYR A 91 11.10 -8.81 -6.87
C TYR A 91 12.55 -9.32 -6.83
N LEU A 92 13.03 -9.65 -5.62
CA LEU A 92 14.38 -10.13 -5.41
C LEU A 92 14.52 -11.63 -5.67
N SER A 93 13.47 -12.40 -5.36
CA SER A 93 13.50 -13.86 -5.47
C SER A 93 12.11 -14.46 -5.43
N ASN A 94 11.85 -15.48 -6.24
CA ASN A 94 10.64 -16.29 -6.21
C ASN A 94 10.86 -17.69 -5.58
N TYR A 95 12.02 -17.95 -4.97
CA TYR A 95 12.20 -19.14 -4.13
C TYR A 95 11.28 -19.05 -2.91
N CYS A 96 10.40 -20.05 -2.74
CA CYS A 96 9.47 -20.11 -1.62
C CYS A 96 9.22 -21.56 -1.22
N ILE A 97 9.14 -21.81 0.10
CA ILE A 97 8.90 -23.13 0.70
C ILE A 97 7.45 -23.32 1.15
N ASN A 98 6.62 -22.28 1.01
CA ASN A 98 5.20 -22.35 1.37
C ASN A 98 4.35 -23.03 0.28
N GLY A 99 3.18 -23.50 0.70
CA GLY A 99 2.22 -24.15 -0.17
C GLY A 99 0.97 -23.33 -0.45
N CYS A 100 1.07 -21.98 -0.45
CA CYS A 100 -0.07 -21.08 -0.65
C CYS A 100 -0.76 -21.32 -1.99
N VAL A 101 -2.03 -21.74 -1.98
CA VAL A 101 -2.75 -22.21 -3.17
C VAL A 101 -3.13 -21.09 -4.15
N TYR A 102 -2.96 -19.83 -3.77
CA TYR A 102 -3.27 -18.63 -4.56
C TYR A 102 -2.02 -17.92 -5.12
N CYS A 103 -0.81 -18.45 -4.86
CA CYS A 103 0.45 -17.79 -5.22
C CYS A 103 1.29 -18.70 -6.12
N PRO A 104 1.70 -18.27 -7.32
CA PRO A 104 2.48 -19.10 -8.23
C PRO A 104 3.86 -19.48 -7.67
N TYR A 105 4.33 -18.80 -6.62
CA TYR A 105 5.60 -19.12 -5.96
C TYR A 105 5.50 -20.34 -5.03
N HIS A 106 4.33 -20.95 -4.87
CA HIS A 106 4.16 -22.12 -3.99
C HIS A 106 5.12 -23.26 -4.38
N GLN A 107 5.59 -24.02 -3.38
CA GLN A 107 6.64 -25.03 -3.57
C GLN A 107 6.27 -26.17 -4.54
N LYS A 108 4.97 -26.41 -4.76
CA LYS A 108 4.48 -27.48 -5.67
C LYS A 108 4.49 -27.07 -7.13
N ASN A 109 4.51 -25.74 -7.43
CA ASN A 109 4.62 -25.26 -8.81
C ASN A 109 6.01 -25.61 -9.35
N LYS A 110 6.04 -26.48 -10.40
CA LYS A 110 7.26 -26.95 -11.07
C LYS A 110 7.46 -26.30 -12.43
N THR A 111 6.52 -25.47 -12.87
CA THR A 111 6.56 -24.79 -14.18
C THR A 111 7.26 -23.45 -14.08
N ILE A 112 7.04 -22.71 -13.02
CA ILE A 112 7.66 -21.40 -12.85
C ILE A 112 9.20 -21.51 -12.64
N PRO A 113 10.02 -20.84 -13.46
CA PRO A 113 11.46 -20.81 -13.28
C PRO A 113 11.84 -20.10 -11.98
N ARG A 114 12.60 -20.82 -11.12
CA ARG A 114 13.06 -20.25 -9.84
C ARG A 114 14.29 -19.39 -10.06
N ARG A 115 14.23 -18.15 -9.59
CA ARG A 115 15.31 -17.18 -9.74
C ARG A 115 15.48 -16.39 -8.44
N LYS A 116 16.73 -16.00 -8.18
CA LYS A 116 17.14 -15.07 -7.12
C LYS A 116 18.16 -14.13 -7.72
N LEU A 117 18.00 -12.83 -7.51
CA LEU A 117 18.93 -11.84 -8.03
C LEU A 117 20.24 -11.84 -7.24
N THR A 118 21.34 -11.78 -7.95
CA THR A 118 22.64 -11.41 -7.39
C THR A 118 22.68 -9.91 -7.06
N GLN A 119 23.64 -9.46 -6.25
CA GLN A 119 23.77 -8.03 -5.95
C GLN A 119 24.05 -7.17 -7.20
N GLU A 120 24.73 -7.74 -8.19
CA GLU A 120 24.98 -7.07 -9.46
C GLU A 120 23.70 -6.95 -10.31
N GLU A 121 22.87 -7.98 -10.33
CA GLU A 121 21.55 -7.92 -11.00
C GLU A 121 20.65 -6.88 -10.29
N ILE A 122 20.64 -6.84 -8.95
CA ILE A 122 19.92 -5.81 -8.19
C ILE A 122 20.39 -4.40 -8.59
N ARG A 123 21.68 -4.17 -8.78
CA ARG A 123 22.19 -2.89 -9.27
C ARG A 123 21.62 -2.54 -10.64
N ARG A 124 21.57 -3.48 -11.56
CA ARG A 124 21.00 -3.27 -12.91
C ARG A 124 19.51 -2.95 -12.86
N GLU A 125 18.75 -3.68 -12.06
CA GLU A 125 17.32 -3.43 -11.82
C GLU A 125 17.09 -2.03 -11.24
N VAL A 126 17.89 -1.62 -10.27
CA VAL A 126 17.79 -0.29 -9.64
C VAL A 126 18.15 0.82 -10.63
N ILE A 127 19.15 0.62 -11.48
CA ILE A 127 19.48 1.59 -12.55
C ILE A 127 18.29 1.75 -13.50
N ALA A 128 17.68 0.64 -13.95
CA ALA A 128 16.51 0.69 -14.82
C ALA A 128 15.33 1.42 -14.16
N LEU A 129 15.08 1.16 -12.88
CA LEU A 129 14.04 1.85 -12.11
C LEU A 129 14.34 3.34 -11.90
N GLN A 130 15.61 3.70 -11.73
CA GLN A 130 16.04 5.11 -11.65
C GLN A 130 15.92 5.83 -13.01
N ASP A 131 16.20 5.14 -14.11
CA ASP A 131 15.99 5.67 -15.47
C ASP A 131 14.50 5.91 -15.79
N MET A 132 13.59 5.16 -15.18
CA MET A 132 12.16 5.44 -15.23
C MET A 132 11.74 6.62 -14.34
N GLY A 133 12.55 7.01 -13.34
CA GLY A 133 12.27 8.09 -12.41
C GLY A 133 11.78 7.68 -11.03
N HIS A 134 11.74 6.38 -10.72
CA HIS A 134 11.34 5.89 -9.40
C HIS A 134 12.31 6.32 -8.29
N LYS A 135 11.74 6.64 -7.13
CA LYS A 135 12.48 7.02 -5.90
C LYS A 135 12.07 6.18 -4.68
N ARG A 136 11.03 5.36 -4.83
CA ARG A 136 10.47 4.49 -3.78
C ARG A 136 10.23 3.10 -4.35
N LEU A 137 10.68 2.08 -3.62
CA LEU A 137 10.47 0.68 -3.98
C LEU A 137 9.71 -0.07 -2.88
N ALA A 138 8.99 -1.13 -3.26
CA ALA A 138 8.54 -2.19 -2.39
C ALA A 138 9.31 -3.46 -2.76
N LEU A 139 10.12 -3.98 -1.82
CA LEU A 139 10.86 -5.22 -2.03
C LEU A 139 9.96 -6.42 -1.80
N GLU A 140 10.02 -7.36 -2.71
CA GLU A 140 9.24 -8.60 -2.69
C GLU A 140 10.17 -9.80 -2.73
N ALA A 141 9.96 -10.76 -1.83
CA ALA A 141 10.70 -12.02 -1.84
C ALA A 141 9.84 -13.17 -1.29
N GLY A 142 9.93 -14.34 -1.91
CA GLY A 142 9.35 -15.56 -1.35
C GLY A 142 10.04 -15.97 -0.04
N GLU A 143 9.33 -16.72 0.79
CA GLU A 143 9.86 -17.25 2.05
C GLU A 143 10.70 -18.51 1.83
N ASP A 144 11.99 -18.37 1.92
CA ASP A 144 12.93 -19.47 1.85
C ASP A 144 14.19 -19.14 2.68
N PRO A 145 14.31 -19.67 3.90
CA PRO A 145 15.44 -19.33 4.79
C PRO A 145 16.81 -19.71 4.20
N ARG A 146 16.86 -20.66 3.26
CA ARG A 146 18.09 -21.07 2.61
C ARG A 146 18.48 -20.14 1.46
N ASN A 147 17.52 -19.78 0.63
CA ASN A 147 17.76 -18.94 -0.55
C ASN A 147 17.64 -17.45 -0.24
N ASN A 148 16.71 -17.07 0.64
CA ASN A 148 16.38 -15.69 0.99
C ASN A 148 16.57 -15.42 2.49
N PRO A 149 17.74 -15.73 3.10
CA PRO A 149 17.97 -15.42 4.51
C PRO A 149 17.90 -13.92 4.75
N ILE A 150 17.68 -13.50 5.99
CA ILE A 150 17.55 -12.07 6.33
C ILE A 150 18.78 -11.26 5.90
N GLU A 151 19.96 -11.85 5.96
CA GLU A 151 21.22 -11.24 5.55
C GLU A 151 21.22 -10.86 4.06
N TYR A 152 20.63 -11.69 3.21
CA TYR A 152 20.46 -11.37 1.80
C TYR A 152 19.52 -10.16 1.59
N ILE A 153 18.41 -10.10 2.32
CA ILE A 153 17.49 -8.96 2.27
C ILE A 153 18.20 -7.68 2.73
N LEU A 154 18.94 -7.73 3.83
CA LEU A 154 19.69 -6.58 4.35
C LEU A 154 20.79 -6.10 3.39
N GLU A 155 21.52 -7.04 2.77
CA GLU A 155 22.52 -6.72 1.75
C GLU A 155 21.87 -6.09 0.52
N SER A 156 20.72 -6.61 0.08
CA SER A 156 19.96 -6.06 -1.03
C SER A 156 19.51 -4.63 -0.77
N ILE A 157 18.99 -4.34 0.44
CA ILE A 157 18.63 -2.97 0.85
C ILE A 157 19.83 -2.03 0.78
N LYS A 158 20.98 -2.47 1.32
CA LYS A 158 22.22 -1.70 1.26
C LYS A 158 22.67 -1.44 -0.17
N THR A 159 22.60 -2.46 -1.03
CA THR A 159 22.92 -2.32 -2.46
C THR A 159 22.02 -1.31 -3.12
N ILE A 160 20.70 -1.40 -2.92
CA ILE A 160 19.70 -0.47 -3.52
C ILE A 160 19.99 0.98 -3.13
N TYR A 161 20.23 1.25 -1.85
CA TYR A 161 20.54 2.60 -1.39
C TYR A 161 21.90 3.13 -1.88
N SER A 162 22.84 2.24 -2.24
CA SER A 162 24.17 2.62 -2.73
C SER A 162 24.19 3.00 -4.21
N VAL A 163 23.15 2.68 -4.98
CA VAL A 163 23.12 2.96 -6.43
C VAL A 163 22.67 4.39 -6.68
N HIS A 164 23.53 5.15 -7.32
CA HIS A 164 23.23 6.47 -7.85
C HIS A 164 23.53 6.49 -9.34
N HIS A 165 22.53 6.73 -10.17
CA HIS A 165 22.67 6.77 -11.61
C HIS A 165 22.08 8.08 -12.15
N LYS A 166 22.89 8.91 -12.83
CA LYS A 166 22.51 10.27 -13.26
C LYS A 166 22.00 11.09 -12.06
N ASN A 167 20.78 11.64 -12.15
CA ASN A 167 20.08 12.30 -11.04
C ASN A 167 19.19 11.33 -10.22
N GLY A 168 19.25 10.03 -10.51
CA GLY A 168 18.46 9.00 -9.86
C GLY A 168 19.04 8.57 -8.53
N ALA A 169 18.18 8.30 -7.57
CA ALA A 169 18.48 7.61 -6.31
C ALA A 169 17.21 7.01 -5.76
N ILE A 170 17.27 5.76 -5.30
CA ILE A 170 16.19 5.21 -4.48
C ILE A 170 16.35 5.77 -3.08
N ARG A 171 15.31 6.47 -2.62
CA ARG A 171 15.34 7.22 -1.35
C ARG A 171 14.50 6.55 -0.27
N ARG A 172 13.77 5.48 -0.62
CA ARG A 172 12.95 4.71 0.29
C ARG A 172 12.72 3.30 -0.23
N VAL A 173 12.88 2.33 0.65
CA VAL A 173 12.62 0.91 0.43
C VAL A 173 11.60 0.43 1.46
N ASN A 174 10.40 0.10 1.03
CA ASN A 174 9.44 -0.68 1.82
C ASN A 174 9.77 -2.16 1.64
N VAL A 175 9.42 -3.00 2.61
CA VAL A 175 9.78 -4.42 2.58
C VAL A 175 8.54 -5.27 2.78
N ASN A 176 8.28 -6.16 1.82
CA ASN A 176 7.23 -7.17 1.88
C ASN A 176 7.90 -8.56 1.83
N ILE A 177 8.23 -9.07 3.01
CA ILE A 177 8.75 -10.42 3.21
C ILE A 177 7.90 -11.13 4.26
N ALA A 178 8.02 -12.45 4.33
CA ALA A 178 7.29 -13.27 5.29
C ALA A 178 7.51 -12.82 6.74
N ALA A 179 6.56 -13.21 7.62
CA ALA A 179 6.66 -13.00 9.06
C ALA A 179 7.98 -13.52 9.62
N THR A 180 8.62 -12.74 10.50
CA THR A 180 9.92 -13.08 11.04
C THR A 180 10.01 -12.74 12.55
N THR A 181 11.21 -12.83 13.13
CA THR A 181 11.45 -12.59 14.56
C THR A 181 11.61 -11.10 14.88
N VAL A 182 11.38 -10.72 16.13
CA VAL A 182 11.63 -9.36 16.65
C VAL A 182 13.05 -8.90 16.34
N GLU A 183 14.04 -9.80 16.45
CA GLU A 183 15.44 -9.49 16.14
C GLU A 183 15.64 -9.13 14.66
N ASN A 184 15.04 -9.91 13.75
CA ASN A 184 15.12 -9.62 12.32
C ASN A 184 14.39 -8.32 11.97
N TYR A 185 13.27 -8.03 12.59
CA TYR A 185 12.58 -6.73 12.42
C TYR A 185 13.44 -5.57 12.91
N ARG A 186 14.20 -5.75 14.00
CA ARG A 186 15.17 -4.75 14.46
C ARG A 186 16.29 -4.52 13.45
N LYS A 187 16.82 -5.59 12.86
CA LYS A 187 17.81 -5.49 11.76
C LYS A 187 17.26 -4.74 10.55
N LEU A 188 16.00 -4.98 10.17
CA LEU A 188 15.34 -4.27 9.07
C LEU A 188 15.17 -2.77 9.37
N ARG A 189 14.73 -2.42 10.58
CA ARG A 189 14.68 -1.02 11.04
C ARG A 189 16.04 -0.36 10.94
N ASP A 190 17.09 -1.02 11.43
CA ASP A 190 18.46 -0.49 11.44
C ASP A 190 19.04 -0.37 10.02
N ALA A 191 18.56 -1.17 9.06
CA ALA A 191 18.85 -1.02 7.63
C ALA A 191 18.14 0.17 6.99
N GLY A 192 17.26 0.87 7.70
CA GLY A 192 16.58 2.07 7.23
C GLY A 192 15.41 1.79 6.29
N ILE A 193 14.67 0.72 6.52
CA ILE A 193 13.47 0.47 5.73
C ILE A 193 12.40 1.53 5.98
N GLY A 194 11.49 1.64 5.03
CA GLY A 194 10.24 2.36 5.21
C GLY A 194 9.19 1.51 5.92
N THR A 195 8.03 1.31 5.27
CA THR A 195 6.97 0.45 5.79
C THR A 195 7.37 -1.02 5.70
N TYR A 196 7.17 -1.79 6.77
CA TYR A 196 7.08 -3.23 6.69
C TYR A 196 5.67 -3.62 6.26
N ILE A 197 5.55 -4.32 5.14
CA ILE A 197 4.27 -4.71 4.53
C ILE A 197 4.12 -6.22 4.68
N LEU A 198 2.97 -6.66 5.19
CA LEU A 198 2.58 -8.06 5.19
C LEU A 198 1.06 -8.14 5.11
N PHE A 199 0.54 -8.86 4.10
CA PHE A 199 -0.88 -9.11 3.98
C PHE A 199 -1.28 -10.32 4.79
N GLN A 200 -2.41 -10.22 5.49
CA GLN A 200 -3.01 -11.34 6.19
C GLN A 200 -3.58 -12.37 5.21
N GLU A 201 -3.89 -11.94 4.00
CA GLU A 201 -4.56 -12.67 2.92
C GLU A 201 -6.04 -12.92 3.26
N THR A 202 -6.34 -13.68 4.30
CA THR A 202 -7.68 -13.84 4.92
C THR A 202 -7.57 -13.89 6.44
N TYR A 203 -8.52 -13.29 7.13
CA TYR A 203 -8.61 -13.32 8.59
C TYR A 203 -9.39 -14.53 9.12
N ASN A 204 -10.12 -15.27 8.26
CA ASN A 204 -10.80 -16.48 8.64
C ASN A 204 -9.80 -17.62 8.82
N LYS A 205 -9.60 -18.06 10.07
CA LYS A 205 -8.59 -19.08 10.41
C LYS A 205 -8.77 -20.37 9.62
N THR A 206 -10.00 -20.87 9.50
CA THR A 206 -10.28 -22.12 8.77
C THR A 206 -9.94 -21.97 7.28
N ALA A 207 -10.34 -20.87 6.67
CA ALA A 207 -9.98 -20.58 5.27
C ALA A 207 -8.46 -20.37 5.13
N TYR A 208 -7.83 -19.68 6.09
CA TYR A 208 -6.39 -19.46 6.11
C TYR A 208 -5.60 -20.77 6.10
N GLU A 209 -5.95 -21.70 6.99
CA GLU A 209 -5.30 -23.03 7.08
C GLU A 209 -5.48 -23.86 5.80
N ALA A 210 -6.65 -23.78 5.17
CA ALA A 210 -6.90 -24.45 3.89
C ALA A 210 -6.08 -23.82 2.73
N LEU A 211 -5.91 -22.49 2.73
CA LEU A 211 -5.18 -21.75 1.71
C LEU A 211 -3.64 -21.84 1.89
N HIS A 212 -3.16 -22.20 3.10
CA HIS A 212 -1.75 -22.33 3.44
C HIS A 212 -1.42 -23.72 4.00
N PRO A 213 -1.60 -24.78 3.22
CA PRO A 213 -1.56 -26.16 3.72
C PRO A 213 -0.17 -26.62 4.20
N THR A 214 0.89 -25.95 3.81
CA THR A 214 2.29 -26.34 4.13
C THR A 214 3.23 -25.14 4.19
N GLY A 215 4.31 -25.31 4.94
CA GLY A 215 5.38 -24.30 5.10
C GLY A 215 5.15 -23.39 6.31
N PRO A 216 6.11 -22.52 6.63
CA PRO A 216 6.04 -21.62 7.79
C PRO A 216 4.79 -20.73 7.81
N LYS A 217 4.34 -20.26 6.64
CA LYS A 217 3.14 -19.42 6.52
C LYS A 217 1.85 -20.14 6.93
N SER A 218 1.84 -21.47 7.11
CA SER A 218 0.67 -22.21 7.61
C SER A 218 0.32 -21.91 9.07
N ASP A 219 1.24 -21.33 9.84
CA ASP A 219 0.97 -20.92 11.23
C ASP A 219 0.20 -19.59 11.25
N TYR A 220 -1.11 -19.70 11.40
CA TYR A 220 -2.03 -18.55 11.44
C TYR A 220 -1.66 -17.55 12.54
N ALA A 221 -1.40 -18.02 13.75
CA ALA A 221 -1.12 -17.13 14.88
C ALA A 221 0.21 -16.40 14.65
N TYR A 222 1.26 -17.13 14.31
CA TYR A 222 2.57 -16.54 14.02
C TYR A 222 2.51 -15.49 12.90
N HIS A 223 1.74 -15.76 11.84
CA HIS A 223 1.56 -14.82 10.73
C HIS A 223 0.76 -13.58 11.14
N THR A 224 -0.36 -13.77 11.84
CA THR A 224 -1.25 -12.66 12.26
C THR A 224 -0.58 -11.73 13.26
N GLU A 225 0.25 -12.28 14.17
CA GLU A 225 1.01 -11.53 15.19
C GLU A 225 2.32 -10.89 14.64
N ALA A 226 2.58 -10.99 13.33
CA ALA A 226 3.81 -10.47 12.74
C ALA A 226 3.96 -8.96 12.92
N LYS A 227 2.87 -8.20 12.87
CA LYS A 227 2.87 -6.76 13.07
C LYS A 227 3.26 -6.35 14.48
N ASP A 228 2.79 -7.11 15.47
CA ASP A 228 3.18 -6.93 16.87
C ASP A 228 4.69 -7.08 17.03
N ARG A 229 5.25 -8.16 16.48
CA ARG A 229 6.71 -8.38 16.53
C ARG A 229 7.51 -7.33 15.77
N ALA A 230 6.95 -6.80 14.67
CA ALA A 230 7.61 -5.72 13.92
C ALA A 230 7.63 -4.43 14.74
N MET A 231 6.51 -4.07 15.38
CA MET A 231 6.42 -2.92 16.29
C MET A 231 7.35 -3.08 17.50
N GLU A 232 7.42 -4.26 18.11
CA GLU A 232 8.37 -4.59 19.18
C GLU A 232 9.84 -4.51 18.70
N GLY A 233 10.09 -4.79 17.43
CA GLY A 233 11.39 -4.59 16.77
C GLY A 233 11.70 -3.12 16.50
N GLY A 234 10.75 -2.21 16.71
CA GLY A 234 10.88 -0.77 16.52
C GLY A 234 10.55 -0.29 15.10
N ASN A 235 9.88 -1.11 14.29
CA ASN A 235 9.25 -0.65 13.05
C ASN A 235 7.90 -0.05 13.42
N ASP A 236 7.78 1.26 13.38
CA ASP A 236 6.57 2.02 13.75
C ASP A 236 5.72 2.40 12.53
N ASP A 237 5.98 1.78 11.39
CA ASP A 237 5.36 2.07 10.10
C ASP A 237 4.94 0.77 9.41
N GLU A 238 3.71 0.33 9.73
CA GLU A 238 3.19 -0.95 9.32
C GLU A 238 2.19 -0.84 8.16
N GLY A 239 2.27 -1.79 7.23
CA GLY A 239 1.34 -1.96 6.12
C GLY A 239 0.59 -3.28 6.24
N ILE A 240 -0.73 -3.22 6.35
CA ILE A 240 -1.60 -4.39 6.37
C ILE A 240 -2.41 -4.52 5.08
N GLY A 241 -3.04 -5.66 4.87
CA GLY A 241 -3.88 -5.89 3.69
C GLY A 241 -4.55 -7.24 3.71
N VAL A 242 -5.51 -7.37 2.81
CA VAL A 242 -6.27 -8.59 2.53
C VAL A 242 -6.27 -8.83 1.03
N LEU A 243 -6.12 -10.08 0.61
CA LEU A 243 -6.33 -10.46 -0.78
C LEU A 243 -7.80 -10.83 -0.98
N PHE A 244 -8.61 -9.84 -1.38
CA PHE A 244 -10.04 -10.05 -1.57
C PHE A 244 -10.33 -11.05 -2.69
N GLY A 245 -11.23 -11.99 -2.39
CA GLY A 245 -11.61 -13.08 -3.27
C GLY A 245 -11.15 -14.46 -2.79
N LEU A 246 -10.29 -14.53 -1.78
CA LEU A 246 -9.88 -15.81 -1.15
C LEU A 246 -10.92 -16.39 -0.19
N ASN A 247 -11.71 -15.52 0.43
CA ASN A 247 -12.79 -15.84 1.35
C ASN A 247 -13.85 -14.74 1.25
N THR A 248 -14.95 -14.87 2.00
CA THR A 248 -16.02 -13.88 1.98
C THR A 248 -15.47 -12.50 2.38
N TYR A 249 -15.65 -11.50 1.51
CA TYR A 249 -15.11 -10.16 1.71
C TYR A 249 -15.60 -9.48 3.00
N ARG A 250 -16.78 -9.83 3.46
CA ARG A 250 -17.37 -9.29 4.68
C ARG A 250 -16.57 -9.66 5.93
N TYR A 251 -16.19 -10.93 6.01
CA TYR A 251 -15.38 -11.46 7.10
C TYR A 251 -13.99 -10.80 7.10
N ASP A 252 -13.33 -10.81 5.94
CA ASP A 252 -11.98 -10.30 5.79
C ASP A 252 -11.89 -8.79 5.96
N PHE A 253 -12.90 -8.06 5.49
CA PHE A 253 -13.03 -6.63 5.74
C PHE A 253 -13.15 -6.31 7.23
N THR A 254 -14.00 -7.06 7.96
CA THR A 254 -14.16 -6.85 9.41
C THR A 254 -12.88 -7.19 10.16
N GLY A 255 -12.24 -8.31 9.85
CA GLY A 255 -10.95 -8.69 10.42
C GLY A 255 -9.83 -7.67 10.15
N LEU A 256 -9.80 -7.08 8.94
CA LEU A 256 -8.85 -6.03 8.59
C LEU A 256 -9.02 -4.79 9.49
N LEU A 257 -10.24 -4.37 9.75
CA LEU A 257 -10.50 -3.23 10.63
C LEU A 257 -10.21 -3.56 12.10
N MET A 258 -10.53 -4.78 12.56
CA MET A 258 -10.16 -5.23 13.90
C MET A 258 -8.64 -5.24 14.10
N HIS A 259 -7.87 -5.62 13.07
CA HIS A 259 -6.40 -5.56 13.12
C HIS A 259 -5.89 -4.11 13.17
N ALA A 260 -6.51 -3.20 12.43
CA ALA A 260 -6.19 -1.77 12.50
C ALA A 260 -6.47 -1.20 13.91
N GLU A 261 -7.61 -1.52 14.50
CA GLU A 261 -7.99 -1.15 15.87
C GLU A 261 -7.04 -1.75 16.91
N HIS A 262 -6.62 -3.00 16.70
CA HIS A 262 -5.66 -3.68 17.55
C HIS A 262 -4.30 -2.94 17.61
N LEU A 263 -3.73 -2.60 16.45
CA LEU A 263 -2.46 -1.86 16.40
C LEU A 263 -2.56 -0.51 17.11
N GLU A 264 -3.65 0.23 16.90
CA GLU A 264 -3.88 1.49 17.58
C GLU A 264 -4.08 1.32 19.09
N ALA A 265 -4.82 0.32 19.52
CA ALA A 265 -5.08 0.04 20.94
C ALA A 265 -3.82 -0.42 21.69
N ARG A 266 -2.99 -1.25 21.06
CA ARG A 266 -1.80 -1.84 21.71
C ARG A 266 -0.58 -0.94 21.66
N PHE A 267 -0.36 -0.25 20.53
CA PHE A 267 0.87 0.51 20.28
C PHE A 267 0.64 2.02 20.15
N GLY A 268 -0.61 2.49 20.21
CA GLY A 268 -0.96 3.90 20.02
C GLY A 268 -0.88 4.36 18.54
N VAL A 269 -0.42 3.50 17.65
CA VAL A 269 -0.19 3.78 16.23
C VAL A 269 -0.90 2.74 15.37
N GLY A 270 -1.88 3.17 14.59
CA GLY A 270 -2.56 2.31 13.62
C GLY A 270 -1.74 2.11 12.33
N PRO A 271 -2.26 1.32 11.37
CA PRO A 271 -1.51 1.02 10.15
C PRO A 271 -1.24 2.28 9.32
N HIS A 272 0.02 2.46 8.92
CA HIS A 272 0.42 3.53 8.02
C HIS A 272 -0.19 3.34 6.63
N THR A 273 -0.28 2.09 6.18
CA THR A 273 -0.91 1.76 4.90
C THR A 273 -1.85 0.57 5.00
N ILE A 274 -2.93 0.62 4.21
CA ILE A 274 -3.82 -0.50 3.96
C ILE A 274 -3.82 -0.77 2.45
N SER A 275 -3.48 -2.01 2.08
CA SER A 275 -3.55 -2.48 0.70
C SER A 275 -4.82 -3.31 0.47
N VAL A 276 -5.45 -3.11 -0.68
CA VAL A 276 -6.72 -3.75 -1.04
C VAL A 276 -6.63 -4.53 -2.37
N PRO A 277 -5.69 -5.49 -2.50
CA PRO A 277 -5.60 -6.30 -3.71
C PRO A 277 -6.79 -7.23 -3.85
N ARG A 278 -7.20 -7.51 -5.10
CA ARG A 278 -8.11 -8.60 -5.45
C ARG A 278 -7.32 -9.76 -6.08
N ILE A 279 -7.86 -10.97 -5.93
CA ILE A 279 -7.30 -12.14 -6.63
C ILE A 279 -7.32 -11.90 -8.14
N CYS A 280 -6.24 -12.23 -8.82
CA CYS A 280 -6.15 -12.17 -10.28
C CYS A 280 -5.39 -13.39 -10.80
N PRO A 281 -5.50 -13.71 -12.10
CA PRO A 281 -4.80 -14.83 -12.71
C PRO A 281 -3.28 -14.72 -12.53
N ALA A 282 -2.63 -15.88 -12.47
CA ALA A 282 -1.18 -16.02 -12.50
C ALA A 282 -0.82 -17.41 -13.04
N ASP A 283 0.48 -17.70 -13.19
CA ASP A 283 0.92 -19.06 -13.53
C ASP A 283 0.41 -20.07 -12.50
N ASP A 284 -0.19 -21.18 -12.95
CA ASP A 284 -0.80 -22.22 -12.12
C ASP A 284 -1.93 -21.74 -11.17
N ILE A 285 -2.51 -20.55 -11.41
CA ILE A 285 -3.60 -19.96 -10.59
C ILE A 285 -4.77 -19.59 -11.49
N ASP A 286 -5.88 -20.33 -11.39
CA ASP A 286 -7.16 -19.99 -12.03
C ASP A 286 -8.09 -19.29 -11.01
N THR A 287 -8.51 -18.07 -11.34
CA THR A 287 -9.44 -17.32 -10.46
C THR A 287 -10.80 -17.98 -10.28
N LYS A 288 -11.17 -18.93 -11.15
CA LYS A 288 -12.40 -19.73 -10.99
C LYS A 288 -12.37 -20.64 -9.77
N ASP A 289 -11.18 -20.97 -9.27
CA ASP A 289 -11.02 -21.76 -8.05
C ASP A 289 -11.33 -20.95 -6.77
N PHE A 290 -11.56 -19.62 -6.93
CA PHE A 290 -11.86 -18.71 -5.84
C PHE A 290 -13.24 -18.06 -6.04
N PRO A 291 -14.31 -18.71 -5.52
CA PRO A 291 -15.70 -18.30 -5.79
C PRO A 291 -16.11 -16.98 -5.13
N ASP A 292 -15.32 -16.50 -4.17
CA ASP A 292 -15.60 -15.27 -3.41
C ASP A 292 -15.07 -13.99 -4.12
N ALA A 293 -14.78 -14.05 -5.42
CA ALA A 293 -14.39 -12.88 -6.21
C ALA A 293 -15.42 -11.74 -6.09
N ILE A 294 -14.93 -10.52 -5.94
CA ILE A 294 -15.77 -9.33 -5.74
C ILE A 294 -15.89 -8.47 -6.99
N SER A 295 -17.09 -7.88 -7.19
CA SER A 295 -17.33 -6.93 -8.28
C SER A 295 -16.64 -5.58 -8.05
N ASP A 296 -16.52 -4.76 -9.09
CA ASP A 296 -16.01 -3.40 -8.98
C ASP A 296 -16.87 -2.52 -8.06
N GLU A 297 -18.19 -2.75 -8.01
CA GLU A 297 -19.09 -2.03 -7.13
C GLU A 297 -18.81 -2.32 -5.65
N ILE A 298 -18.69 -3.61 -5.29
CA ILE A 298 -18.32 -4.03 -3.94
C ILE A 298 -16.93 -3.50 -3.59
N PHE A 299 -15.99 -3.58 -4.52
CA PHE A 299 -14.63 -3.08 -4.32
C PHE A 299 -14.60 -1.58 -4.02
N ARG A 300 -15.35 -0.77 -4.80
CA ARG A 300 -15.50 0.67 -4.53
C ARG A 300 -16.06 0.95 -3.14
N LYS A 301 -17.06 0.18 -2.73
CA LYS A 301 -17.68 0.30 -1.40
C LYS A 301 -16.70 -0.03 -0.28
N ILE A 302 -15.93 -1.12 -0.42
CA ILE A 302 -14.86 -1.50 0.50
C ILE A 302 -13.86 -0.35 0.66
N VAL A 303 -13.36 0.21 -0.45
CA VAL A 303 -12.41 1.33 -0.44
C VAL A 303 -13.00 2.56 0.27
N ALA A 304 -14.25 2.90 -0.01
CA ALA A 304 -14.93 4.02 0.63
C ALA A 304 -15.05 3.83 2.15
N VAL A 305 -15.49 2.63 2.58
CA VAL A 305 -15.70 2.38 4.01
C VAL A 305 -14.38 2.27 4.77
N ILE A 306 -13.32 1.70 4.19
CA ILE A 306 -11.97 1.74 4.80
C ILE A 306 -11.49 3.18 4.97
N ARG A 307 -11.67 4.05 3.97
CA ARG A 307 -11.31 5.46 4.07
C ARG A 307 -12.06 6.18 5.21
N ILE A 308 -13.32 5.84 5.41
CA ILE A 308 -14.15 6.36 6.50
C ILE A 308 -13.70 5.81 7.85
N ALA A 309 -13.44 4.50 7.94
CA ALA A 309 -13.11 3.83 9.19
C ALA A 309 -11.70 4.17 9.69
N VAL A 310 -10.71 4.22 8.78
CA VAL A 310 -9.31 4.50 9.10
C VAL A 310 -8.84 5.71 8.29
N PRO A 311 -9.30 6.92 8.62
CA PRO A 311 -9.14 8.11 7.78
C PRO A 311 -7.68 8.53 7.56
N TYR A 312 -6.79 8.21 8.46
CA TYR A 312 -5.38 8.58 8.42
C TYR A 312 -4.51 7.64 7.58
N THR A 313 -4.98 6.43 7.27
CA THR A 313 -4.16 5.42 6.56
C THR A 313 -3.91 5.77 5.10
N GLY A 314 -2.71 5.48 4.60
CA GLY A 314 -2.41 5.48 3.17
C GLY A 314 -3.05 4.24 2.50
N MET A 315 -3.96 4.44 1.55
CA MET A 315 -4.57 3.31 0.85
C MET A 315 -3.87 3.04 -0.46
N ILE A 316 -3.50 1.78 -0.67
CA ILE A 316 -2.67 1.33 -1.80
C ILE A 316 -3.48 0.47 -2.76
N ILE A 317 -3.32 0.77 -4.07
CA ILE A 317 -3.74 -0.08 -5.17
C ILE A 317 -2.58 -0.29 -6.15
N SER A 318 -2.44 -1.51 -6.66
CA SER A 318 -1.36 -1.87 -7.58
C SER A 318 -1.85 -1.97 -9.03
N THR A 319 -0.90 -2.24 -9.95
CA THR A 319 -1.15 -2.55 -11.37
C THR A 319 -1.87 -3.88 -11.58
N ARG A 320 -2.19 -4.62 -10.52
CA ARG A 320 -3.10 -5.77 -10.53
C ARG A 320 -4.49 -5.37 -11.04
N GLU A 321 -4.93 -4.16 -10.72
CA GLU A 321 -6.21 -3.60 -11.15
C GLU A 321 -6.10 -2.88 -12.50
N SER A 322 -7.18 -2.95 -13.29
CA SER A 322 -7.27 -2.24 -14.56
C SER A 322 -7.24 -0.71 -14.36
N GLN A 323 -6.87 0.03 -15.42
CA GLN A 323 -6.91 1.49 -15.40
C GLN A 323 -8.27 2.02 -14.93
N ARG A 324 -9.37 1.46 -15.47
CA ARG A 324 -10.74 1.87 -15.12
C ARG A 324 -11.06 1.66 -13.64
N SER A 325 -10.71 0.49 -13.10
CA SER A 325 -10.94 0.18 -11.67
C SER A 325 -10.11 1.11 -10.78
N ARG A 326 -8.85 1.36 -11.14
CA ARG A 326 -7.97 2.28 -10.41
C ARG A 326 -8.52 3.71 -10.40
N GLU A 327 -9.02 4.20 -11.52
CA GLU A 327 -9.60 5.54 -11.64
C GLU A 327 -10.81 5.74 -10.72
N GLN A 328 -11.71 4.76 -10.68
CA GLN A 328 -12.90 4.80 -9.82
C GLN A 328 -12.58 4.87 -8.33
N VAL A 329 -11.52 4.20 -7.87
CA VAL A 329 -11.18 4.17 -6.44
C VAL A 329 -10.17 5.25 -6.04
N LEU A 330 -9.41 5.82 -7.00
CA LEU A 330 -8.57 7.00 -6.77
C LEU A 330 -9.41 8.18 -6.27
N GLU A 331 -10.57 8.40 -6.85
CA GLU A 331 -11.46 9.50 -6.43
C GLU A 331 -11.93 9.32 -4.98
N ILE A 332 -12.21 8.08 -4.56
CA ILE A 332 -12.89 7.79 -3.30
C ILE A 332 -11.91 7.69 -2.12
N GLY A 333 -10.78 6.98 -2.27
CA GLY A 333 -9.98 6.65 -1.10
C GLY A 333 -8.49 6.42 -1.34
N ILE A 334 -8.11 5.94 -2.51
CA ILE A 334 -6.73 5.55 -2.80
C ILE A 334 -5.81 6.78 -2.81
N SER A 335 -4.65 6.67 -2.16
CA SER A 335 -3.64 7.72 -2.06
C SER A 335 -2.24 7.28 -2.53
N GLN A 336 -2.04 5.99 -2.79
CA GLN A 336 -0.77 5.45 -3.27
C GLN A 336 -1.02 4.43 -4.37
N ILE A 337 -0.22 4.49 -5.45
CA ILE A 337 -0.31 3.53 -6.56
C ILE A 337 1.07 3.08 -7.03
N SER A 338 1.15 1.87 -7.54
CA SER A 338 2.31 1.47 -8.34
C SER A 338 2.14 1.88 -9.80
N GLY A 339 3.23 2.15 -10.49
CA GLY A 339 3.23 2.53 -11.91
C GLY A 339 4.45 2.00 -12.64
N GLY A 340 4.29 1.60 -13.91
CA GLY A 340 5.36 0.99 -14.69
C GLY A 340 5.87 -0.32 -14.09
N SER A 341 4.99 -1.08 -13.41
CA SER A 341 5.38 -2.23 -12.58
C SER A 341 5.77 -3.45 -13.41
N ARG A 342 6.78 -4.18 -12.89
CA ARG A 342 7.09 -5.56 -13.28
C ARG A 342 6.96 -6.45 -12.06
N THR A 343 6.35 -7.63 -12.23
CA THR A 343 6.05 -8.59 -11.15
C THR A 343 6.88 -9.86 -11.21
N SER A 344 7.82 -9.91 -12.15
CA SER A 344 8.84 -10.96 -12.30
C SER A 344 10.16 -10.60 -11.64
N VAL A 345 10.95 -11.61 -11.29
CA VAL A 345 12.30 -11.43 -10.75
C VAL A 345 13.24 -10.99 -11.88
N GLY A 346 13.78 -9.76 -11.77
CA GLY A 346 14.68 -9.21 -12.79
C GLY A 346 13.98 -8.61 -14.01
N GLY A 347 12.72 -8.17 -13.88
CA GLY A 347 11.89 -7.76 -15.01
C GLY A 347 12.09 -6.32 -15.50
N TYR A 348 12.93 -5.51 -14.86
CA TYR A 348 13.17 -4.12 -15.29
C TYR A 348 14.38 -3.95 -16.21
N ALA A 349 15.47 -4.62 -15.92
CA ALA A 349 16.71 -4.50 -16.68
C ALA A 349 16.75 -5.41 -17.92
N GLU A 350 16.05 -6.53 -17.87
CA GLU A 350 16.01 -7.51 -18.95
C GLU A 350 14.60 -7.53 -19.57
N THR A 351 14.51 -7.55 -20.89
CA THR A 351 13.24 -7.43 -21.63
C THR A 351 12.86 -8.70 -22.40
N THR A 352 13.44 -9.86 -22.05
CA THR A 352 13.20 -11.12 -22.75
C THR A 352 11.90 -11.79 -22.32
N HIS A 353 11.21 -12.50 -23.23
CA HIS A 353 9.93 -13.19 -22.97
C HIS A 353 9.99 -14.23 -21.83
N ALA A 354 11.16 -14.79 -21.53
CA ALA A 354 11.37 -15.75 -20.44
C ALA A 354 11.10 -15.16 -19.04
N GLU A 355 11.04 -13.85 -18.92
CA GLU A 355 10.83 -13.15 -17.65
C GLU A 355 9.34 -13.00 -17.30
N GLN A 356 8.46 -12.96 -18.29
CA GLN A 356 7.01 -12.90 -18.06
C GLN A 356 6.50 -14.19 -17.40
N ASP A 357 7.16 -15.32 -17.65
CA ASP A 357 6.78 -16.64 -17.12
C ASP A 357 7.09 -16.79 -15.61
N SER A 358 7.76 -15.83 -14.97
CA SER A 358 8.10 -15.84 -13.54
C SER A 358 7.33 -14.78 -12.71
N ALA A 359 6.33 -14.14 -13.29
CA ALA A 359 5.54 -13.11 -12.64
C ALA A 359 4.73 -13.67 -11.46
N GLN A 360 4.61 -12.91 -10.39
CA GLN A 360 3.77 -13.29 -9.24
C GLN A 360 2.27 -13.20 -9.57
N PHE A 361 1.90 -12.32 -10.46
CA PHE A 361 0.54 -12.16 -10.97
C PHE A 361 0.55 -11.41 -12.31
N ASP A 362 -0.51 -11.59 -13.07
CA ASP A 362 -0.69 -10.87 -14.32
C ASP A 362 -0.98 -9.39 -14.05
N VAL A 363 -0.18 -8.53 -14.66
CA VAL A 363 -0.37 -7.09 -14.59
C VAL A 363 -1.52 -6.69 -15.52
N SER A 364 -2.54 -5.98 -14.99
CA SER A 364 -3.66 -5.46 -15.79
C SER A 364 -3.42 -4.05 -16.35
N ASP A 365 -2.54 -3.28 -15.71
CA ASP A 365 -2.16 -1.94 -16.17
C ASP A 365 -0.68 -1.93 -16.60
N HIS A 366 -0.46 -2.03 -17.91
CA HIS A 366 0.87 -2.15 -18.54
C HIS A 366 1.52 -0.81 -18.90
N ARG A 367 0.87 0.33 -18.55
CA ARG A 367 1.39 1.65 -18.89
C ARG A 367 2.76 1.89 -18.29
N THR A 368 3.59 2.62 -19.03
CA THR A 368 4.86 3.15 -18.54
C THR A 368 4.63 4.10 -17.36
N LEU A 369 5.67 4.39 -16.60
CA LEU A 369 5.56 5.36 -15.50
C LEU A 369 5.16 6.74 -16.01
N ASP A 370 5.69 7.19 -17.16
CA ASP A 370 5.36 8.49 -17.75
C ASP A 370 3.88 8.59 -18.17
N GLU A 371 3.34 7.53 -18.77
CA GLU A 371 1.90 7.47 -19.10
C GLU A 371 1.02 7.49 -17.85
N VAL A 372 1.44 6.83 -16.76
CA VAL A 372 0.71 6.88 -15.48
C VAL A 372 0.79 8.27 -14.84
N VAL A 373 1.95 8.91 -14.88
CA VAL A 373 2.11 10.29 -14.39
C VAL A 373 1.24 11.26 -15.19
N ARG A 374 1.24 11.16 -16.53
CA ARG A 374 0.39 11.98 -17.40
C ARG A 374 -1.09 11.80 -17.11
N TRP A 375 -1.54 10.54 -17.01
CA TRP A 375 -2.92 10.20 -16.66
C TRP A 375 -3.36 10.81 -15.31
N LEU A 376 -2.51 10.75 -14.27
CA LEU A 376 -2.82 11.39 -12.99
C LEU A 376 -2.95 12.90 -13.11
N LEU A 377 -2.07 13.55 -13.88
CA LEU A 377 -2.12 14.99 -14.13
C LEU A 377 -3.40 15.39 -14.89
N GLU A 378 -3.82 14.61 -15.87
CA GLU A 378 -5.07 14.80 -16.63
C GLU A 378 -6.31 14.68 -15.72
N LEU A 379 -6.27 13.76 -14.73
CA LEU A 379 -7.33 13.61 -13.71
C LEU A 379 -7.29 14.71 -12.61
N GLY A 380 -6.30 15.60 -12.64
CA GLY A 380 -6.15 16.67 -11.64
C GLY A 380 -5.42 16.25 -10.37
N TYR A 381 -4.73 15.11 -10.36
CA TYR A 381 -3.90 14.66 -9.26
C TYR A 381 -2.45 15.10 -9.42
N VAL A 382 -1.76 15.29 -8.29
CA VAL A 382 -0.31 15.57 -8.23
C VAL A 382 0.43 14.25 -7.98
N PRO A 383 1.12 13.68 -8.99
CA PRO A 383 2.02 12.55 -8.77
C PRO A 383 3.14 12.92 -7.79
N SER A 384 3.32 12.12 -6.75
CA SER A 384 4.28 12.40 -5.67
C SER A 384 5.31 11.29 -5.56
N PHE A 385 6.57 11.64 -5.70
CA PHE A 385 7.72 10.76 -5.44
C PHE A 385 8.36 11.06 -4.07
N CYS A 386 7.61 11.70 -3.18
CA CYS A 386 8.09 12.12 -1.86
C CYS A 386 8.48 10.94 -0.98
N THR A 387 9.65 11.06 -0.32
CA THR A 387 10.20 10.10 0.63
C THR A 387 10.67 10.79 1.92
N ALA A 388 10.18 12.01 2.19
CA ALA A 388 10.73 12.87 3.24
C ALA A 388 10.44 12.36 4.66
N CYS A 389 9.26 11.81 4.93
CA CYS A 389 8.83 11.51 6.31
C CYS A 389 9.82 10.64 7.06
N TYR A 390 10.31 9.56 6.45
CA TYR A 390 11.31 8.66 7.08
C TYR A 390 12.66 9.32 7.31
N ARG A 391 13.07 10.16 6.36
CA ARG A 391 14.36 10.83 6.37
C ARG A 391 14.39 12.01 7.36
N GLU A 392 13.22 12.51 7.75
CA GLU A 392 13.02 13.59 8.72
C GLU A 392 12.47 13.09 10.07
N GLY A 393 12.49 11.77 10.30
CA GLY A 393 12.00 11.15 11.52
C GLY A 393 10.53 11.42 11.81
N ARG A 394 9.71 11.53 10.76
CA ARG A 394 8.25 11.67 10.84
C ARG A 394 7.61 10.31 10.56
N THR A 395 7.73 9.38 11.51
CA THR A 395 7.13 8.05 11.50
C THR A 395 6.32 7.84 12.78
N GLY A 396 5.61 6.74 12.91
CA GLY A 396 4.85 6.39 14.10
C GLY A 396 3.96 7.51 14.62
N ASP A 397 3.99 7.77 15.92
CA ASP A 397 3.21 8.80 16.59
C ASP A 397 3.38 10.19 16.01
N ARG A 398 4.61 10.55 15.65
CA ARG A 398 4.88 11.87 15.07
C ARG A 398 4.18 12.05 13.72
N PHE A 399 4.17 11.02 12.88
CA PHE A 399 3.42 11.04 11.64
C PHE A 399 1.92 11.12 11.90
N MET A 400 1.39 10.25 12.78
CA MET A 400 -0.03 10.19 13.10
C MET A 400 -0.56 11.51 13.67
N SER A 401 0.20 12.18 14.55
CA SER A 401 -0.19 13.48 15.10
C SER A 401 -0.32 14.57 14.02
N LEU A 402 0.58 14.57 13.03
CA LEU A 402 0.54 15.51 11.92
C LEU A 402 -0.63 15.22 10.96
N VAL A 403 -0.92 13.95 10.70
CA VAL A 403 -2.02 13.53 9.82
C VAL A 403 -3.37 13.83 10.47
N LYS A 404 -3.57 13.40 11.72
CA LYS A 404 -4.83 13.60 12.46
C LYS A 404 -5.17 15.10 12.65
N THR A 405 -4.16 15.98 12.68
CA THR A 405 -4.34 17.43 12.76
C THR A 405 -4.39 18.15 11.41
N GLY A 406 -4.16 17.45 10.30
CA GLY A 406 -4.08 18.04 8.95
C GLY A 406 -2.77 18.80 8.66
N LYS A 407 -1.89 19.01 9.66
CA LYS A 407 -0.62 19.74 9.51
C LYS A 407 0.37 19.04 8.57
N ILE A 408 0.17 17.77 8.29
CA ILE A 408 0.99 17.03 7.32
C ILE A 408 0.94 17.66 5.92
N ALA A 409 -0.13 18.36 5.56
CA ALA A 409 -0.26 19.03 4.27
C ALA A 409 0.82 20.08 4.04
N ASP A 410 1.27 20.79 5.09
CA ASP A 410 2.34 21.81 4.99
C ASP A 410 3.71 21.22 4.61
N CYS A 411 3.89 19.91 4.79
CA CYS A 411 5.09 19.19 4.34
C CYS A 411 4.85 18.42 3.04
N CYS A 412 3.75 17.65 3.00
CA CYS A 412 3.53 16.70 1.92
C CYS A 412 3.17 17.36 0.59
N THR A 413 2.38 18.44 0.58
CA THR A 413 2.02 19.13 -0.65
C THR A 413 3.23 19.77 -1.33
N PRO A 414 4.04 20.59 -0.64
CA PRO A 414 5.25 21.15 -1.27
C PRO A 414 6.25 20.05 -1.68
N ASN A 415 6.43 18.99 -0.88
CA ASN A 415 7.30 17.88 -1.26
C ASN A 415 6.79 17.14 -2.51
N ALA A 416 5.48 16.99 -2.69
CA ALA A 416 4.92 16.41 -3.90
C ALA A 416 5.23 17.27 -5.13
N LEU A 417 5.03 18.59 -5.04
CA LEU A 417 5.32 19.53 -6.14
C LEU A 417 6.82 19.57 -6.49
N MET A 418 7.71 19.57 -5.49
CA MET A 418 9.15 19.54 -5.72
C MET A 418 9.60 18.22 -6.35
N THR A 419 9.09 17.08 -5.89
CA THR A 419 9.45 15.78 -6.48
C THR A 419 8.83 15.56 -7.85
N LEU A 420 7.64 16.12 -8.11
CA LEU A 420 7.08 16.20 -9.46
C LEU A 420 7.99 17.03 -10.38
N LYS A 421 8.43 18.21 -9.93
CA LYS A 421 9.35 19.05 -10.72
C LYS A 421 10.65 18.31 -11.05
N GLU A 422 11.25 17.58 -10.08
CA GLU A 422 12.40 16.72 -10.37
C GLU A 422 12.10 15.71 -11.48
N TYR A 423 10.91 15.05 -11.41
CA TYR A 423 10.49 14.09 -12.43
C TYR A 423 10.35 14.75 -13.81
N LEU A 424 9.72 15.95 -13.88
CA LEU A 424 9.51 16.67 -15.12
C LEU A 424 10.83 17.09 -15.80
N GLU A 425 11.84 17.46 -15.01
CA GLU A 425 13.15 17.86 -15.54
C GLU A 425 13.98 16.68 -16.05
N ASP A 426 13.90 15.52 -15.37
CA ASP A 426 14.85 14.43 -15.61
C ASP A 426 14.28 13.31 -16.49
N TYR A 427 12.94 13.09 -16.51
CA TYR A 427 12.38 11.86 -17.04
C TYR A 427 11.15 12.04 -17.95
N ALA A 428 10.41 13.14 -17.80
CA ALA A 428 9.11 13.28 -18.43
C ALA A 428 9.21 13.53 -19.95
N SER A 429 8.26 12.95 -20.69
CA SER A 429 7.99 13.33 -22.08
C SER A 429 7.56 14.82 -22.17
N PRO A 430 7.70 15.46 -23.35
CA PRO A 430 7.27 16.84 -23.53
C PRO A 430 5.81 17.10 -23.14
N GLU A 431 4.91 16.17 -23.45
CA GLU A 431 3.47 16.23 -23.12
C GLU A 431 3.25 16.17 -21.61
N THR A 432 3.87 15.21 -20.93
CA THR A 432 3.81 15.06 -19.47
C THR A 432 4.40 16.27 -18.77
N ARG A 433 5.52 16.80 -19.28
CA ARG A 433 6.16 18.01 -18.76
C ARG A 433 5.23 19.22 -18.84
N ALA A 434 4.57 19.44 -19.97
CA ALA A 434 3.67 20.57 -20.15
C ALA A 434 2.48 20.53 -19.16
N LEU A 435 1.88 19.35 -18.96
CA LEU A 435 0.81 19.16 -17.99
C LEU A 435 1.29 19.34 -16.55
N GLY A 436 2.45 18.81 -16.21
CA GLY A 436 3.03 18.92 -14.88
C GLY A 436 3.40 20.36 -14.50
N GLU A 437 3.98 21.14 -15.41
CA GLU A 437 4.26 22.57 -15.18
C GLU A 437 2.97 23.37 -14.95
N LYS A 438 1.92 23.09 -15.73
CA LYS A 438 0.61 23.69 -15.52
C LYS A 438 0.04 23.33 -14.14
N MET A 439 0.19 22.07 -13.71
CA MET A 439 -0.25 21.61 -12.39
C MET A 439 0.52 22.34 -11.28
N ILE A 440 1.85 22.42 -11.36
CA ILE A 440 2.68 23.13 -10.37
C ILE A 440 2.28 24.62 -10.29
N SER A 441 2.09 25.27 -11.42
CA SER A 441 1.68 26.69 -11.48
C SER A 441 0.31 26.93 -10.85
N LYS A 442 -0.60 25.95 -10.93
CA LYS A 442 -1.90 25.98 -10.27
C LYS A 442 -1.82 25.76 -8.77
N GLU A 443 -1.03 24.79 -8.34
CA GLU A 443 -1.05 24.30 -6.94
C GLU A 443 -0.17 25.14 -6.00
N VAL A 444 0.94 25.73 -6.47
CA VAL A 444 1.83 26.54 -5.63
C VAL A 444 1.11 27.74 -4.99
N PRO A 445 0.29 28.53 -5.68
CA PRO A 445 -0.48 29.63 -5.08
C PRO A 445 -1.49 29.16 -4.02
N MET A 446 -1.91 27.90 -4.06
CA MET A 446 -2.88 27.31 -3.11
C MET A 446 -2.25 26.90 -1.77
N LEU A 447 -0.92 26.92 -1.65
CA LEU A 447 -0.22 26.68 -0.38
C LEU A 447 -0.56 27.79 0.62
N LEU A 448 -1.28 27.41 1.69
CA LEU A 448 -1.82 28.35 2.68
C LEU A 448 -0.71 29.05 3.50
N ASN A 449 0.36 28.31 3.83
CA ASN A 449 1.46 28.85 4.60
C ASN A 449 2.43 29.64 3.68
N GLU A 450 2.45 30.96 3.84
CA GLU A 450 3.25 31.87 3.00
C GLU A 450 4.76 31.58 3.07
N ARG A 451 5.28 31.20 4.24
CA ARG A 451 6.70 30.81 4.39
C ARG A 451 7.00 29.53 3.59
N VAL A 452 6.13 28.53 3.72
CA VAL A 452 6.26 27.27 2.97
C VAL A 452 6.17 27.54 1.48
N ARG A 453 5.25 28.37 1.04
CA ARG A 453 5.10 28.75 -0.37
C ARG A 453 6.37 29.39 -0.93
N ARG A 454 6.92 30.41 -0.27
CA ARG A 454 8.18 31.08 -0.72
C ARG A 454 9.38 30.12 -0.79
N ILE A 455 9.51 29.21 0.19
CA ILE A 455 10.57 28.19 0.16
C ILE A 455 10.35 27.24 -1.01
N THR A 456 9.11 26.82 -1.25
CA THR A 456 8.75 25.93 -2.37
C THR A 456 9.09 26.57 -3.71
N GLU A 457 8.69 27.84 -3.94
CA GLU A 457 9.02 28.59 -5.16
C GLU A 457 10.55 28.68 -5.40
N LYS A 458 11.30 29.00 -4.35
CA LYS A 458 12.78 29.03 -4.41
C LYS A 458 13.36 27.67 -4.78
N ASN A 459 12.85 26.59 -4.18
CA ASN A 459 13.34 25.23 -4.43
C ASN A 459 12.95 24.74 -5.83
N LEU A 460 11.76 25.06 -6.33
CA LEU A 460 11.34 24.76 -7.70
C LEU A 460 12.25 25.42 -8.74
N ALA A 461 12.63 26.68 -8.52
CA ALA A 461 13.61 27.38 -9.37
C ALA A 461 14.98 26.69 -9.32
N ALA A 462 15.45 26.32 -8.13
CA ALA A 462 16.71 25.61 -7.97
C ALA A 462 16.71 24.20 -8.62
N ILE A 463 15.56 23.51 -8.64
CA ILE A 463 15.41 22.23 -9.35
C ILE A 463 15.54 22.42 -10.85
N ALA A 464 14.97 23.47 -11.41
CA ALA A 464 15.14 23.83 -12.83
C ALA A 464 16.61 24.12 -13.19
N GLU A 465 17.41 24.62 -12.23
CA GLU A 465 18.86 24.83 -12.35
C GLU A 465 19.69 23.54 -12.11
N GLY A 466 19.07 22.39 -11.92
CA GLY A 466 19.74 21.09 -11.77
C GLY A 466 19.94 20.62 -10.32
N LYS A 467 19.49 21.35 -9.30
CA LYS A 467 19.52 20.86 -7.91
C LYS A 467 18.41 19.82 -7.66
N ARG A 468 18.66 18.91 -6.75
CA ARG A 468 17.74 17.78 -6.44
C ARG A 468 17.64 17.56 -4.94
N ASP A 469 16.62 16.76 -4.55
CA ASP A 469 16.44 16.24 -3.21
C ASP A 469 16.06 17.27 -2.13
N PHE A 470 15.28 18.28 -2.53
CA PHE A 470 14.67 19.20 -1.56
C PHE A 470 13.53 18.52 -0.80
N ARG A 471 13.39 18.87 0.48
CA ARG A 471 12.34 18.36 1.36
C ARG A 471 12.08 19.29 2.54
N PHE A 472 10.83 19.24 3.01
CA PHE A 472 10.38 19.87 4.24
C PHE A 472 10.32 18.85 5.37
#